data_2c37fa3ee85b472897abb20c0e484cfa
#
_entry.id   2c37fa3ee85b472897abb20c0e484cfa
#
_cell.length_a   1.000
_cell.length_b   1.000
_cell.length_c   1.000
_cell.angle_alpha   90.00
_cell.angle_beta   90.00
_cell.angle_gamma   90.00
#
_symmetry.space_group_name_H-M   'P 1'
#
loop_
_entity.id
_entity.type
_entity.pdbx_description
1 polymer ?
#
loop_
_entity_poly.entity_id
_entity_poly.type
_entity_poly.pdbx_seq_one_letter_code
_entity_poly.pdbx_strand_id
1 'polypeptide(L)'
;MERIAVERLRVGLWVSMENVPGTGFLLRSEAQIATFAQVGVSHVWHEPERSEVAPLPEPAPAAPDTRPAPEPAAAVETAPDPVGTSMPNDDPPAPPGAASGGGIEIVAAAEIDRLEGEGLAQGPRVSGFDDEPATAPPTDALDAQRQSLDRCERRFSAVSKAFRNVLQNVRAQPEEARAIAETEVGGMVRAVQQEQDVAIRLLSEKSGQETALHAINVSVLSVLLGRAMGLDGELVEAIGLGALLHDVGKIELPDVMRGKADSPNPTERRMFQSHVEHSRTLAERMGLGEAAAAIVAQHHEASDGSGYPQALKGEAIHPAARVVALVNHYDNLCNPPNPIHALTPHDAIAAVYRKTKEKFDAAALNAFVRMMGIYPPGSVLHLSDGRFALSVAVDPANAMKPKVLIHDPAVRPEDALIVPLAEHPELSIQR
;
A
#
# COMPACT_ATOMS: atom_id res chain seq x y z
N MET A 1 -32.69 9.03 14.01
CA MET A 1 -32.27 8.25 12.82
C MET A 1 -33.35 7.24 12.49
N GLU A 2 -33.59 7.03 11.23
CA GLU A 2 -34.58 6.10 10.68
C GLU A 2 -33.88 4.93 10.00
N ARG A 3 -34.35 3.70 10.21
CA ARG A 3 -33.81 2.54 9.51
C ARG A 3 -34.52 2.40 8.17
N ILE A 4 -33.78 2.49 7.06
CA ILE A 4 -34.34 2.41 5.72
C ILE A 4 -33.69 1.26 4.93
N ALA A 5 -34.48 0.65 4.03
CA ALA A 5 -33.98 -0.38 3.13
C ALA A 5 -33.06 0.22 2.05
N VAL A 6 -32.07 -0.56 1.60
CA VAL A 6 -31.09 -0.13 0.60
C VAL A 6 -31.78 0.24 -0.73
N GLU A 7 -32.88 -0.41 -1.08
CA GLU A 7 -33.67 -0.12 -2.28
C GLU A 7 -34.29 1.30 -2.27
N ARG A 8 -34.35 1.96 -1.10
CA ARG A 8 -34.86 3.31 -0.93
C ARG A 8 -33.77 4.38 -0.98
N LEU A 9 -32.51 3.98 -1.15
CA LEU A 9 -31.38 4.90 -1.23
C LEU A 9 -31.39 5.68 -2.55
N ARG A 10 -30.91 6.91 -2.46
CA ARG A 10 -30.62 7.77 -3.61
C ARG A 10 -29.51 8.76 -3.24
N VAL A 11 -28.86 9.31 -4.26
CA VAL A 11 -27.83 10.35 -4.07
C VAL A 11 -28.43 11.53 -3.30
N GLY A 12 -27.67 12.05 -2.33
CA GLY A 12 -28.09 13.14 -1.45
C GLY A 12 -28.66 12.70 -0.09
N LEU A 13 -28.75 11.39 0.21
CA LEU A 13 -29.10 10.90 1.53
C LEU A 13 -27.87 10.83 2.45
N TRP A 14 -28.05 11.24 3.71
CA TRP A 14 -27.08 10.99 4.77
C TRP A 14 -27.40 9.65 5.44
N VAL A 15 -26.47 8.70 5.36
CA VAL A 15 -26.65 7.34 5.86
C VAL A 15 -25.52 6.92 6.78
N SER A 16 -25.80 6.05 7.73
CA SER A 16 -24.84 5.44 8.64
C SER A 16 -25.03 3.93 8.70
N MET A 17 -23.93 3.20 8.93
CA MET A 17 -23.96 1.76 9.20
C MET A 17 -24.37 1.44 10.64
N GLU A 18 -24.32 2.43 11.54
CA GLU A 18 -24.62 2.31 12.95
C GLU A 18 -25.72 3.29 13.35
N ASN A 19 -26.49 2.95 14.39
CA ASN A 19 -27.53 3.83 14.93
C ASN A 19 -26.91 4.88 15.87
N VAL A 20 -25.94 5.64 15.37
CA VAL A 20 -25.26 6.70 16.11
C VAL A 20 -25.36 8.00 15.31
N PRO A 21 -26.02 9.06 15.82
CA PRO A 21 -26.13 10.33 15.12
C PRO A 21 -24.75 10.93 14.79
N GLY A 22 -24.61 11.42 13.57
CA GLY A 22 -23.39 12.09 13.12
C GLY A 22 -22.25 11.19 12.63
N THR A 23 -22.34 9.87 12.77
CA THR A 23 -21.29 8.93 12.30
C THR A 23 -21.44 8.51 10.84
N GLY A 24 -22.46 9.01 10.14
CA GLY A 24 -22.75 8.66 8.75
C GLY A 24 -22.00 9.51 7.72
N PHE A 25 -22.44 9.35 6.48
CA PHE A 25 -21.91 10.07 5.32
C PHE A 25 -23.02 10.35 4.28
N LEU A 26 -22.79 11.38 3.46
CA LEU A 26 -23.68 11.73 2.38
C LEU A 26 -23.40 10.83 1.16
N LEU A 27 -24.46 10.24 0.61
CA LEU A 27 -24.37 9.49 -0.66
C LEU A 27 -24.17 10.46 -1.83
N ARG A 28 -23.09 10.32 -2.56
CA ARG A 28 -22.69 11.22 -3.66
C ARG A 28 -22.75 10.61 -5.05
N SER A 29 -22.90 9.28 -5.15
CA SER A 29 -22.98 8.59 -6.44
C SER A 29 -23.83 7.32 -6.36
N GLU A 30 -24.38 6.91 -7.50
CA GLU A 30 -25.10 5.62 -7.65
C GLU A 30 -24.17 4.41 -7.39
N ALA A 31 -22.88 4.54 -7.67
CA ALA A 31 -21.90 3.50 -7.38
C ALA A 31 -21.79 3.22 -5.87
N GLN A 32 -21.86 4.26 -5.05
CA GLN A 32 -21.90 4.10 -3.58
C GLN A 32 -23.14 3.34 -3.12
N ILE A 33 -24.30 3.58 -3.75
CA ILE A 33 -25.56 2.88 -3.45
C ILE A 33 -25.46 1.42 -3.88
N ALA A 34 -24.95 1.16 -5.09
CA ALA A 34 -24.77 -0.20 -5.61
C ALA A 34 -23.83 -1.04 -4.71
N THR A 35 -22.82 -0.40 -4.11
CA THR A 35 -21.89 -1.06 -3.18
C THR A 35 -22.62 -1.69 -1.98
N PHE A 36 -23.65 -1.06 -1.42
CA PHE A 36 -24.42 -1.62 -0.30
C PHE A 36 -25.07 -2.98 -0.68
N ALA A 37 -25.66 -3.04 -1.88
CA ALA A 37 -26.27 -4.28 -2.37
C ALA A 37 -25.20 -5.36 -2.62
N GLN A 38 -24.05 -5.00 -3.23
CA GLN A 38 -22.94 -5.92 -3.51
C GLN A 38 -22.35 -6.53 -2.23
N VAL A 39 -22.23 -5.75 -1.16
CA VAL A 39 -21.69 -6.25 0.13
C VAL A 39 -22.77 -6.90 1.01
N GLY A 40 -24.00 -7.04 0.51
CA GLY A 40 -25.11 -7.72 1.20
C GLY A 40 -25.74 -6.92 2.34
N VAL A 41 -25.64 -5.60 2.31
CA VAL A 41 -26.33 -4.73 3.27
C VAL A 41 -27.77 -4.54 2.80
N SER A 42 -28.74 -4.91 3.62
CA SER A 42 -30.17 -4.77 3.30
C SER A 42 -30.77 -3.46 3.86
N HIS A 43 -30.23 -2.91 4.91
CA HIS A 43 -30.71 -1.70 5.58
C HIS A 43 -29.57 -0.83 6.09
N VAL A 44 -29.80 0.47 6.14
CA VAL A 44 -28.91 1.47 6.75
C VAL A 44 -29.72 2.41 7.65
N TRP A 45 -29.01 3.19 8.46
CA TRP A 45 -29.62 4.25 9.27
C TRP A 45 -29.56 5.57 8.49
N HIS A 46 -30.70 6.24 8.35
CA HIS A 46 -30.87 7.52 7.66
C HIS A 46 -31.05 8.65 8.67
N GLU A 47 -30.37 9.76 8.43
CA GLU A 47 -30.45 10.98 9.24
C GLU A 47 -31.12 12.10 8.41
N PRO A 48 -32.42 12.32 8.55
CA PRO A 48 -33.19 13.27 7.70
C PRO A 48 -32.64 14.69 7.75
N GLU A 49 -32.22 15.16 8.94
CA GLU A 49 -31.72 16.52 9.16
C GLU A 49 -30.42 16.85 8.40
N ARG A 50 -29.68 15.83 8.02
CA ARG A 50 -28.40 15.95 7.28
C ARG A 50 -28.51 15.58 5.82
N SER A 51 -29.66 15.06 5.40
CA SER A 51 -29.90 14.64 4.02
C SER A 51 -30.38 15.81 3.17
N GLU A 52 -29.93 15.86 1.93
CA GLU A 52 -30.34 16.86 0.94
C GLU A 52 -31.67 16.49 0.27
N VAL A 53 -32.05 15.23 0.35
CA VAL A 53 -33.24 14.65 -0.30
C VAL A 53 -33.93 13.66 0.65
N ALA A 54 -35.20 13.34 0.36
CA ALA A 54 -35.91 12.27 1.07
C ALA A 54 -35.62 10.89 0.44
N PRO A 55 -35.69 9.77 1.20
CA PRO A 55 -35.62 8.42 0.66
C PRO A 55 -36.69 8.16 -0.42
N LEU A 56 -36.45 7.19 -1.28
CA LEU A 56 -37.48 6.72 -2.20
C LEU A 56 -38.69 6.17 -1.42
N PRO A 57 -39.91 6.27 -1.96
CA PRO A 57 -41.10 5.72 -1.29
C PRO A 57 -40.95 4.18 -1.10
N GLU A 58 -41.63 3.63 -0.12
CA GLU A 58 -41.68 2.19 0.04
C GLU A 58 -42.28 1.55 -1.21
N PRO A 59 -41.67 0.45 -1.70
CA PRO A 59 -42.26 -0.31 -2.79
C PRO A 59 -43.65 -0.78 -2.38
N ALA A 60 -44.64 -0.58 -3.25
CA ALA A 60 -46.00 -1.04 -2.98
C ALA A 60 -45.96 -2.55 -2.64
N PRO A 61 -46.76 -3.00 -1.62
CA PRO A 61 -46.80 -4.40 -1.26
C PRO A 61 -47.13 -5.21 -2.51
N ALA A 62 -46.32 -6.26 -2.79
CA ALA A 62 -46.57 -7.15 -3.92
C ALA A 62 -48.02 -7.65 -3.84
N ALA A 63 -48.78 -7.53 -4.92
CA ALA A 63 -50.11 -8.09 -5.01
C ALA A 63 -50.05 -9.58 -4.64
N PRO A 64 -51.00 -10.12 -3.85
CA PRO A 64 -50.98 -11.51 -3.44
C PRO A 64 -50.95 -12.39 -4.68
N ASP A 65 -49.99 -13.34 -4.71
CA ASP A 65 -49.82 -14.29 -5.79
C ASP A 65 -51.08 -15.17 -5.89
N THR A 66 -51.92 -14.89 -6.89
CA THR A 66 -53.18 -15.59 -7.15
C THR A 66 -52.99 -16.90 -7.90
N ARG A 67 -51.81 -17.52 -7.82
CA ARG A 67 -51.64 -18.88 -8.33
C ARG A 67 -52.35 -19.86 -7.45
N PRO A 68 -53.21 -20.76 -8.00
CA PRO A 68 -53.85 -21.81 -7.22
C PRO A 68 -52.77 -22.73 -6.64
N ALA A 69 -52.97 -23.13 -5.38
CA ALA A 69 -52.09 -24.05 -4.67
C ALA A 69 -51.96 -25.35 -5.46
N PRO A 70 -50.78 -25.95 -5.59
CA PRO A 70 -50.62 -27.25 -6.18
C PRO A 70 -51.37 -28.32 -5.30
N GLU A 71 -52.08 -29.24 -5.93
CA GLU A 71 -52.74 -30.37 -5.26
C GLU A 71 -51.71 -31.18 -4.45
N PRO A 72 -52.10 -31.72 -3.27
CA PRO A 72 -51.18 -32.47 -2.44
C PRO A 72 -50.79 -33.80 -3.12
N ALA A 73 -49.50 -33.92 -3.44
CA ALA A 73 -48.92 -35.17 -3.88
C ALA A 73 -48.94 -36.20 -2.76
N ALA A 74 -49.32 -37.43 -3.10
CA ALA A 74 -49.49 -38.59 -2.23
C ALA A 74 -48.27 -38.84 -1.30
N ALA A 75 -48.58 -39.22 -0.07
CA ALA A 75 -47.61 -39.55 0.97
C ALA A 75 -46.66 -40.70 0.51
N VAL A 76 -45.38 -40.43 0.58
CA VAL A 76 -44.34 -41.46 0.51
C VAL A 76 -43.89 -41.74 1.95
N GLU A 77 -43.97 -43.04 2.31
CA GLU A 77 -43.58 -43.57 3.62
C GLU A 77 -42.14 -43.21 3.99
N THR A 78 -41.98 -42.69 5.20
CA THR A 78 -40.69 -42.39 5.79
C THR A 78 -40.07 -43.66 6.38
N ALA A 79 -38.87 -44.01 5.96
CA ALA A 79 -37.97 -44.94 6.64
C ALA A 79 -37.30 -44.26 7.83
N PRO A 80 -36.97 -44.99 8.93
CA PRO A 80 -36.52 -44.36 10.19
C PRO A 80 -35.08 -43.88 10.14
N ASP A 81 -34.84 -42.75 10.81
CA ASP A 81 -33.55 -42.12 11.02
C ASP A 81 -32.60 -43.04 11.82
N PRO A 82 -31.28 -43.05 11.48
CA PRO A 82 -30.28 -43.64 12.34
C PRO A 82 -29.88 -42.64 13.46
N VAL A 83 -29.79 -43.22 14.64
CA VAL A 83 -29.45 -42.65 15.94
C VAL A 83 -28.22 -41.78 15.90
N GLY A 84 -28.31 -40.64 16.58
CA GLY A 84 -27.27 -39.63 16.70
C GLY A 84 -25.97 -40.06 17.37
N THR A 85 -24.87 -39.52 16.88
CA THR A 85 -23.64 -39.39 17.63
C THR A 85 -23.35 -37.89 17.77
N SER A 86 -23.44 -37.46 19.03
CA SER A 86 -23.05 -36.14 19.48
C SER A 86 -21.54 -35.92 19.27
N MET A 87 -21.16 -34.90 18.48
CA MET A 87 -19.81 -34.40 18.43
C MET A 87 -19.63 -33.38 19.56
N PRO A 88 -18.48 -33.36 20.25
CA PRO A 88 -18.19 -32.38 21.30
C PRO A 88 -17.94 -30.98 20.70
N ASN A 89 -18.46 -29.99 21.40
CA ASN A 89 -18.11 -28.57 21.17
C ASN A 89 -16.64 -28.34 21.52
N ASP A 90 -15.80 -28.08 20.53
CA ASP A 90 -14.49 -27.48 20.71
C ASP A 90 -14.60 -25.97 20.54
N ASP A 91 -14.76 -25.25 21.65
CA ASP A 91 -14.49 -23.83 21.73
C ASP A 91 -12.98 -23.59 21.57
N PRO A 92 -12.54 -22.63 20.74
CA PRO A 92 -11.13 -22.27 20.67
C PRO A 92 -10.69 -21.61 21.99
N PRO A 93 -9.49 -21.93 22.51
CA PRO A 93 -9.00 -21.35 23.76
C PRO A 93 -8.77 -19.84 23.65
N ALA A 94 -9.14 -19.14 24.71
CA ALA A 94 -8.88 -17.71 24.90
C ALA A 94 -7.38 -17.39 24.80
N PRO A 95 -6.98 -16.20 24.30
CA PRO A 95 -5.58 -15.81 24.25
C PRO A 95 -5.02 -15.61 25.65
N PRO A 96 -3.77 -16.06 25.92
CA PRO A 96 -3.13 -15.86 27.20
C PRO A 96 -2.80 -14.39 27.44
N GLY A 97 -3.00 -13.98 28.68
CA GLY A 97 -2.85 -12.62 29.16
C GLY A 97 -1.46 -12.03 28.95
N ALA A 98 -1.44 -10.71 28.88
CA ALA A 98 -0.25 -9.88 28.79
C ALA A 98 0.75 -10.21 29.90
N ALA A 99 1.92 -10.71 29.50
CA ALA A 99 3.11 -10.79 30.32
C ALA A 99 4.14 -9.78 29.81
N SER A 100 4.61 -9.01 30.76
CA SER A 100 5.63 -7.97 30.68
C SER A 100 6.92 -8.35 29.95
N GLY A 101 7.43 -7.42 29.15
CA GLY A 101 8.84 -7.10 28.92
C GLY A 101 9.83 -8.26 28.80
N GLY A 102 10.05 -8.73 27.55
CA GLY A 102 11.22 -9.53 27.20
C GLY A 102 11.67 -9.13 25.80
N GLY A 103 12.96 -8.75 25.69
CA GLY A 103 13.57 -8.27 24.47
C GLY A 103 13.37 -9.24 23.30
N ILE A 104 13.05 -8.70 22.14
CA ILE A 104 12.90 -9.44 20.90
C ILE A 104 14.30 -9.81 20.41
N GLU A 105 14.69 -11.05 20.64
CA GLU A 105 15.88 -11.63 20.06
C GLU A 105 15.67 -11.87 18.55
N ILE A 106 16.53 -11.26 17.75
CA ILE A 106 16.40 -11.12 16.29
C ILE A 106 16.88 -12.39 15.62
N VAL A 107 15.99 -13.31 15.23
CA VAL A 107 16.36 -14.51 14.45
C VAL A 107 16.72 -14.17 13.00
N ALA A 108 16.39 -12.98 12.50
CA ALA A 108 16.93 -12.46 11.23
C ALA A 108 18.43 -12.10 11.30
N ALA A 109 18.97 -11.94 12.52
CA ALA A 109 20.41 -11.77 12.73
C ALA A 109 21.21 -13.03 12.34
N ALA A 110 20.68 -14.23 12.51
CA ALA A 110 21.41 -15.46 12.22
C ALA A 110 21.62 -15.73 10.70
N GLU A 111 20.77 -15.23 9.84
CA GLU A 111 20.98 -15.34 8.39
C GLU A 111 21.78 -14.14 7.85
N ILE A 112 21.68 -13.00 8.48
CA ILE A 112 22.55 -11.83 8.28
C ILE A 112 23.94 -12.11 8.84
N ASP A 113 24.06 -12.73 10.03
CA ASP A 113 25.31 -13.19 10.64
C ASP A 113 26.03 -14.28 9.79
N ARG A 114 25.27 -15.03 8.99
CA ARG A 114 25.85 -16.00 8.04
C ARG A 114 26.54 -15.33 6.85
N LEU A 115 26.09 -14.14 6.47
CA LEU A 115 26.73 -13.29 5.46
C LEU A 115 27.88 -12.46 6.08
N GLU A 116 27.88 -12.25 7.39
CA GLU A 116 28.97 -11.59 8.15
C GLU A 116 30.12 -12.56 8.51
N GLY A 117 29.89 -13.88 8.53
CA GLY A 117 30.85 -14.91 8.98
C GLY A 117 31.99 -15.22 8.04
N GLU A 118 32.02 -14.71 6.82
CA GLU A 118 33.10 -14.93 5.86
C GLU A 118 33.92 -13.64 5.63
N GLY A 119 34.62 -13.20 6.64
CA GLY A 119 35.79 -12.34 6.52
C GLY A 119 35.71 -10.93 7.10
N LEU A 120 35.89 -10.77 8.42
CA LEU A 120 36.35 -9.50 8.99
C LEU A 120 37.35 -9.77 10.13
N ALA A 121 38.61 -9.53 9.82
CA ALA A 121 39.68 -9.41 10.81
C ALA A 121 39.53 -8.09 11.57
N GLN A 122 39.60 -8.16 12.90
CA GLN A 122 39.59 -6.99 13.80
C GLN A 122 40.85 -6.14 13.58
N GLY A 123 40.65 -4.88 13.18
CA GLY A 123 41.71 -3.86 13.17
C GLY A 123 41.77 -3.10 14.51
N PRO A 124 42.94 -2.51 14.87
CA PRO A 124 43.18 -1.91 16.18
C PRO A 124 42.45 -0.57 16.35
N ARG A 125 41.97 -0.32 17.60
CA ARG A 125 41.41 0.95 18.04
C ARG A 125 42.47 2.06 17.99
N VAL A 126 42.20 3.14 17.25
CA VAL A 126 43.00 4.36 17.27
C VAL A 126 42.23 5.42 18.08
N SER A 127 42.86 5.87 19.18
CA SER A 127 42.42 7.00 19.96
C SER A 127 43.15 8.24 19.49
N GLY A 128 42.39 9.33 19.26
CA GLY A 128 42.91 10.68 19.06
C GLY A 128 42.42 11.31 17.75
N PHE A 129 41.38 12.08 17.81
CA PHE A 129 41.00 13.01 16.76
C PHE A 129 41.26 14.41 17.24
N ASP A 130 42.22 15.10 16.59
CA ASP A 130 42.33 16.54 16.61
C ASP A 130 41.18 17.10 15.76
N ASP A 131 40.48 18.11 16.30
CA ASP A 131 39.43 18.88 15.64
C ASP A 131 39.98 19.63 14.42
N GLU A 132 40.14 19.00 13.26
CA GLU A 132 40.16 19.71 12.01
C GLU A 132 38.74 20.02 11.56
N PRO A 133 38.38 21.27 11.26
CA PRO A 133 37.07 21.59 10.74
C PRO A 133 36.90 20.85 9.40
N ALA A 134 35.80 20.10 9.29
CA ALA A 134 35.43 19.42 8.05
C ALA A 134 35.54 20.40 6.88
N THR A 135 36.44 20.13 5.95
CA THR A 135 36.59 20.93 4.74
C THR A 135 35.26 21.00 4.02
N ALA A 136 34.76 22.22 3.77
CA ALA A 136 33.54 22.45 3.03
C ALA A 136 33.57 21.65 1.73
N PRO A 137 32.49 20.92 1.38
CA PRO A 137 32.47 20.11 0.19
C PRO A 137 32.69 20.91 -1.08
N PRO A 138 33.18 20.28 -2.16
CA PRO A 138 33.35 20.98 -3.44
C PRO A 138 32.02 21.60 -3.87
N THR A 139 31.99 22.90 -4.11
CA THR A 139 30.79 23.65 -4.51
C THR A 139 30.03 22.99 -5.66
N ASP A 140 30.78 22.40 -6.62
CA ASP A 140 30.22 21.76 -7.79
C ASP A 140 29.40 20.48 -7.47
N ALA A 141 29.82 19.69 -6.48
CA ALA A 141 29.09 18.45 -6.08
C ALA A 141 27.79 18.78 -5.38
N LEU A 142 27.78 19.79 -4.50
CA LEU A 142 26.60 20.25 -3.81
C LEU A 142 25.58 20.87 -4.78
N ASP A 143 26.05 21.67 -5.73
CA ASP A 143 25.20 22.27 -6.76
C ASP A 143 24.60 21.22 -7.70
N ALA A 144 25.36 20.19 -8.09
CA ALA A 144 24.85 19.07 -8.86
C ALA A 144 23.77 18.30 -8.08
N GLN A 145 23.98 18.04 -6.79
CA GLN A 145 23.01 17.39 -5.91
C GLN A 145 21.73 18.22 -5.76
N ARG A 146 21.84 19.53 -5.53
CA ARG A 146 20.69 20.45 -5.44
C ARG A 146 19.88 20.47 -6.73
N GLN A 147 20.56 20.57 -7.89
CA GLN A 147 19.89 20.53 -9.19
C GLN A 147 19.15 19.21 -9.41
N SER A 148 19.73 18.09 -8.98
CA SER A 148 19.10 16.77 -9.08
C SER A 148 17.85 16.69 -8.18
N LEU A 149 17.95 17.15 -6.93
CA LEU A 149 16.81 17.24 -6.01
C LEU A 149 15.70 18.12 -6.57
N ASP A 150 16.02 19.30 -7.07
CA ASP A 150 15.05 20.22 -7.68
C ASP A 150 14.33 19.60 -8.89
N ARG A 151 15.05 18.85 -9.74
CA ARG A 151 14.42 18.15 -10.87
C ARG A 151 13.43 17.10 -10.38
N CYS A 152 13.82 16.30 -9.39
CA CYS A 152 12.94 15.26 -8.82
C CYS A 152 11.74 15.87 -8.09
N GLU A 153 11.91 16.97 -7.36
CA GLU A 153 10.78 17.67 -6.71
C GLU A 153 9.78 18.22 -7.71
N ARG A 154 10.26 18.87 -8.75
CA ARG A 154 9.39 19.34 -9.84
C ARG A 154 8.63 18.17 -10.49
N ARG A 155 9.32 17.04 -10.70
CA ARG A 155 8.71 15.84 -11.27
C ARG A 155 7.64 15.25 -10.36
N PHE A 156 7.95 15.08 -9.07
CA PHE A 156 6.99 14.61 -8.08
C PHE A 156 5.75 15.51 -8.01
N SER A 157 5.95 16.82 -7.99
CA SER A 157 4.86 17.80 -7.99
C SER A 157 3.98 17.69 -9.24
N ALA A 158 4.60 17.51 -10.43
CA ALA A 158 3.89 17.31 -11.69
C ALA A 158 3.04 16.05 -11.67
N VAL A 159 3.63 14.90 -11.27
CA VAL A 159 2.90 13.62 -11.15
C VAL A 159 1.76 13.72 -10.14
N SER A 160 1.98 14.36 -8.98
CA SER A 160 0.94 14.57 -7.98
C SER A 160 -0.22 15.40 -8.49
N LYS A 161 0.07 16.45 -9.26
CA LYS A 161 -0.96 17.30 -9.90
C LYS A 161 -1.73 16.53 -10.97
N ALA A 162 -1.02 15.79 -11.82
CA ALA A 162 -1.60 14.97 -12.87
C ALA A 162 -2.49 13.87 -12.29
N PHE A 163 -2.03 13.17 -11.24
CA PHE A 163 -2.83 12.14 -10.59
C PHE A 163 -4.12 12.70 -9.96
N ARG A 164 -4.07 13.89 -9.34
CA ARG A 164 -5.29 14.55 -8.88
C ARG A 164 -6.25 14.88 -10.02
N ASN A 165 -5.73 15.30 -11.17
CA ASN A 165 -6.53 15.53 -12.37
C ASN A 165 -7.17 14.22 -12.86
N VAL A 166 -6.41 13.13 -12.89
CA VAL A 166 -6.95 11.79 -13.22
C VAL A 166 -8.13 11.44 -12.31
N LEU A 167 -7.96 11.56 -10.97
CA LEU A 167 -9.03 11.24 -10.01
C LEU A 167 -10.30 12.11 -10.20
N GLN A 168 -10.15 13.37 -10.59
CA GLN A 168 -11.26 14.28 -10.83
C GLN A 168 -12.03 13.96 -12.11
N ASN A 169 -11.32 13.51 -13.14
CA ASN A 169 -11.86 13.39 -14.50
C ASN A 169 -12.16 11.96 -14.96
N VAL A 170 -11.64 10.94 -14.29
CA VAL A 170 -11.73 9.54 -14.72
C VAL A 170 -13.17 9.04 -14.93
N ARG A 171 -14.14 9.60 -14.20
CA ARG A 171 -15.57 9.26 -14.38
C ARG A 171 -16.15 9.79 -15.67
N ALA A 172 -15.81 11.02 -16.03
CA ALA A 172 -16.38 11.73 -17.17
C ALA A 172 -15.56 11.54 -18.46
N GLN A 173 -14.24 11.45 -18.33
CA GLN A 173 -13.27 11.43 -19.42
C GLN A 173 -12.20 10.35 -19.19
N PRO A 174 -12.56 9.06 -19.16
CA PRO A 174 -11.66 7.98 -18.78
C PRO A 174 -10.46 7.83 -19.72
N GLU A 175 -10.65 8.00 -21.03
CA GLU A 175 -9.55 7.89 -22.01
C GLU A 175 -8.54 9.05 -21.88
N GLU A 176 -9.02 10.27 -21.60
CA GLU A 176 -8.14 11.42 -21.35
C GLU A 176 -7.37 11.24 -20.03
N ALA A 177 -8.04 10.75 -18.99
CA ALA A 177 -7.41 10.41 -17.71
C ALA A 177 -6.29 9.36 -17.89
N ARG A 178 -6.50 8.34 -18.76
CA ARG A 178 -5.46 7.39 -19.15
C ARG A 178 -4.27 8.08 -19.81
N ALA A 179 -4.51 8.88 -20.84
CA ALA A 179 -3.44 9.55 -21.59
C ALA A 179 -2.56 10.45 -20.70
N ILE A 180 -3.18 11.14 -19.71
CA ILE A 180 -2.47 11.91 -18.69
C ILE A 180 -1.60 10.99 -17.84
N ALA A 181 -2.15 9.90 -17.31
CA ALA A 181 -1.41 8.95 -16.48
C ALA A 181 -0.23 8.30 -17.22
N GLU A 182 -0.42 7.84 -18.45
CA GLU A 182 0.63 7.27 -19.31
C GLU A 182 1.77 8.25 -19.56
N THR A 183 1.44 9.51 -19.86
CA THR A 183 2.44 10.57 -20.08
C THR A 183 3.32 10.77 -18.84
N GLU A 184 2.71 10.86 -17.67
CA GLU A 184 3.42 11.10 -16.42
C GLU A 184 4.24 9.89 -15.98
N VAL A 185 3.70 8.68 -16.11
CA VAL A 185 4.42 7.44 -15.81
C VAL A 185 5.62 7.28 -16.74
N GLY A 186 5.46 7.46 -18.05
CA GLY A 186 6.58 7.39 -18.99
C GLY A 186 7.71 8.38 -18.65
N GLY A 187 7.35 9.59 -18.21
CA GLY A 187 8.33 10.54 -17.73
C GLY A 187 8.98 10.13 -16.41
N MET A 188 8.23 9.54 -15.49
CA MET A 188 8.74 9.03 -14.21
C MET A 188 9.69 7.85 -14.42
N VAL A 189 9.35 6.90 -15.27
CA VAL A 189 10.22 5.76 -15.63
C VAL A 189 11.57 6.25 -16.17
N ARG A 190 11.56 7.24 -17.08
CA ARG A 190 12.79 7.86 -17.59
C ARG A 190 13.60 8.57 -16.50
N ALA A 191 12.94 9.31 -15.60
CA ALA A 191 13.62 10.00 -14.50
C ALA A 191 14.28 9.01 -13.51
N VAL A 192 13.58 7.95 -13.14
CA VAL A 192 14.11 6.87 -12.30
C VAL A 192 15.29 6.17 -12.96
N GLN A 193 15.34 6.10 -14.30
CA GLN A 193 16.48 5.54 -15.03
C GLN A 193 17.74 6.39 -14.88
N GLN A 194 17.60 7.70 -14.78
CA GLN A 194 18.71 8.65 -14.75
C GLN A 194 19.17 8.99 -13.33
N GLU A 195 18.28 9.02 -12.37
CA GLU A 195 18.52 9.56 -11.02
C GLU A 195 17.87 8.68 -9.92
N GLN A 196 18.19 7.38 -9.90
CA GLN A 196 17.60 6.40 -9.00
C GLN A 196 17.72 6.79 -7.52
N ASP A 197 18.88 7.25 -7.08
CA ASP A 197 19.18 7.58 -5.67
C ASP A 197 18.30 8.74 -5.16
N VAL A 198 18.03 9.71 -6.03
CA VAL A 198 17.27 10.91 -5.67
C VAL A 198 15.77 10.65 -5.65
N ALA A 199 15.27 9.76 -6.54
CA ALA A 199 13.88 9.35 -6.55
C ALA A 199 13.48 8.70 -5.22
N ILE A 200 14.35 7.85 -4.66
CA ILE A 200 14.10 7.16 -3.38
C ILE A 200 14.15 8.14 -2.20
N ARG A 201 15.04 9.13 -2.22
CA ARG A 201 15.10 10.17 -1.18
C ARG A 201 13.79 10.94 -1.07
N LEU A 202 13.19 11.34 -2.19
CA LEU A 202 11.93 12.09 -2.20
C LEU A 202 10.76 11.30 -1.60
N LEU A 203 10.76 9.97 -1.72
CA LEU A 203 9.74 9.12 -1.12
C LEU A 203 9.82 9.11 0.41
N SER A 204 11.02 9.29 0.97
CA SER A 204 11.23 9.29 2.42
C SER A 204 11.01 10.65 3.10
N GLU A 205 11.04 11.76 2.35
CA GLU A 205 10.96 13.12 2.91
C GLU A 205 9.55 13.74 2.89
N LYS A 206 8.58 13.19 2.14
CA LYS A 206 7.26 13.83 1.97
C LYS A 206 6.18 13.20 2.84
N SER A 207 5.73 13.97 3.80
CA SER A 207 4.49 13.75 4.55
C SER A 207 3.45 14.82 4.14
N GLY A 208 2.18 14.43 3.84
CA GLY A 208 1.10 15.41 3.82
C GLY A 208 0.04 15.39 2.71
N GLN A 209 0.06 14.49 1.73
CA GLN A 209 -1.07 14.29 0.82
C GLN A 209 -1.29 12.78 0.59
N GLU A 210 -2.01 12.16 1.51
CA GLU A 210 -2.06 10.73 1.71
C GLU A 210 -2.38 9.89 0.46
N THR A 211 -3.40 10.24 -0.34
CA THR A 211 -3.80 9.40 -1.48
C THR A 211 -2.84 9.48 -2.67
N ALA A 212 -2.36 10.68 -3.02
CA ALA A 212 -1.45 10.85 -4.13
C ALA A 212 -0.05 10.34 -3.80
N LEU A 213 0.41 10.55 -2.56
CA LEU A 213 1.71 10.07 -2.09
C LEU A 213 1.81 8.55 -2.17
N HIS A 214 0.82 7.84 -1.61
CA HIS A 214 0.75 6.38 -1.68
C HIS A 214 0.82 5.85 -3.12
N ALA A 215 -0.01 6.37 -4.02
CA ALA A 215 -0.03 5.93 -5.41
C ALA A 215 1.31 6.16 -6.12
N ILE A 216 1.97 7.29 -5.86
CA ILE A 216 3.29 7.62 -6.43
C ILE A 216 4.37 6.73 -5.83
N ASN A 217 4.40 6.53 -4.51
CA ASN A 217 5.34 5.66 -3.83
C ASN A 217 5.27 4.24 -4.39
N VAL A 218 4.07 3.67 -4.44
CA VAL A 218 3.85 2.33 -4.99
C VAL A 218 4.30 2.25 -6.44
N SER A 219 4.00 3.28 -7.25
CA SER A 219 4.40 3.32 -8.66
C SER A 219 5.93 3.37 -8.82
N VAL A 220 6.61 4.29 -8.14
CA VAL A 220 8.08 4.44 -8.22
C VAL A 220 8.80 3.18 -7.76
N LEU A 221 8.44 2.66 -6.57
CA LEU A 221 9.07 1.47 -6.02
C LEU A 221 8.81 0.22 -6.88
N SER A 222 7.62 0.10 -7.48
CA SER A 222 7.29 -1.01 -8.38
C SER A 222 8.08 -0.94 -9.69
N VAL A 223 8.28 0.25 -10.25
CA VAL A 223 9.16 0.48 -11.41
C VAL A 223 10.60 0.08 -11.10
N LEU A 224 11.13 0.52 -9.94
CA LEU A 224 12.47 0.14 -9.48
C LEU A 224 12.61 -1.37 -9.31
N LEU A 225 11.62 -2.01 -8.69
CA LEU A 225 11.62 -3.46 -8.48
C LEU A 225 11.52 -4.22 -9.81
N GLY A 226 10.64 -3.82 -10.72
CA GLY A 226 10.53 -4.43 -12.04
C GLY A 226 11.85 -4.39 -12.81
N ARG A 227 12.57 -3.27 -12.74
CA ARG A 227 13.92 -3.13 -13.32
C ARG A 227 14.96 -4.00 -12.60
N ALA A 228 14.95 -4.03 -11.27
CA ALA A 228 15.85 -4.89 -10.50
C ALA A 228 15.63 -6.39 -10.79
N MET A 229 14.43 -6.77 -11.20
CA MET A 229 14.09 -8.11 -11.68
C MET A 229 14.47 -8.36 -13.15
N GLY A 230 14.93 -7.35 -13.88
CA GLY A 230 15.28 -7.45 -15.29
C GLY A 230 14.07 -7.55 -16.24
N LEU A 231 12.91 -7.03 -15.85
CA LEU A 231 11.71 -7.02 -16.70
C LEU A 231 11.91 -6.05 -17.87
N ASP A 232 11.25 -6.34 -18.99
CA ASP A 232 11.34 -5.49 -20.19
C ASP A 232 10.71 -4.10 -19.97
N GLY A 233 11.07 -3.13 -20.82
CA GLY A 233 10.66 -1.74 -20.66
C GLY A 233 9.16 -1.51 -20.77
N GLU A 234 8.47 -2.24 -21.63
CA GLU A 234 7.01 -2.10 -21.82
C GLU A 234 6.27 -2.62 -20.58
N LEU A 235 6.73 -3.74 -20.02
CA LEU A 235 6.17 -4.28 -18.78
C LEU A 235 6.45 -3.38 -17.59
N VAL A 236 7.63 -2.76 -17.51
CA VAL A 236 7.97 -1.79 -16.45
C VAL A 236 7.10 -0.53 -16.54
N GLU A 237 6.81 -0.03 -17.74
CA GLU A 237 5.86 1.09 -17.92
C GLU A 237 4.44 0.68 -17.51
N ALA A 238 4.00 -0.51 -17.90
CA ALA A 238 2.69 -1.04 -17.49
C ALA A 238 2.59 -1.23 -15.96
N ILE A 239 3.68 -1.68 -15.30
CA ILE A 239 3.78 -1.77 -13.84
C ILE A 239 3.63 -0.38 -13.22
N GLY A 240 4.35 0.62 -13.73
CA GLY A 240 4.25 2.00 -13.24
C GLY A 240 2.82 2.56 -13.37
N LEU A 241 2.17 2.35 -14.52
CA LEU A 241 0.81 2.80 -14.78
C LEU A 241 -0.22 2.08 -13.90
N GLY A 242 -0.17 0.75 -13.87
CA GLY A 242 -1.08 -0.04 -13.03
C GLY A 242 -0.91 0.28 -11.55
N ALA A 243 0.32 0.47 -11.08
CA ALA A 243 0.63 0.85 -9.71
C ALA A 243 0.13 2.28 -9.37
N LEU A 244 0.24 3.24 -10.30
CA LEU A 244 -0.31 4.59 -10.09
C LEU A 244 -1.84 4.57 -9.97
N LEU A 245 -2.51 3.69 -10.71
CA LEU A 245 -3.97 3.63 -10.84
C LEU A 245 -4.63 2.53 -9.99
N HIS A 246 -3.86 1.71 -9.24
CA HIS A 246 -4.39 0.52 -8.56
C HIS A 246 -5.60 0.83 -7.66
N ASP A 247 -5.56 1.96 -7.00
CA ASP A 247 -6.54 2.43 -6.03
C ASP A 247 -7.53 3.47 -6.57
N VAL A 248 -7.58 3.69 -7.88
CA VAL A 248 -8.43 4.73 -8.49
C VAL A 248 -9.91 4.58 -8.11
N GLY A 249 -10.38 3.36 -7.88
CA GLY A 249 -11.75 3.05 -7.45
C GLY A 249 -12.09 3.50 -6.03
N LYS A 250 -11.12 3.88 -5.20
CA LYS A 250 -11.39 4.47 -3.87
C LYS A 250 -12.20 5.77 -3.96
N ILE A 251 -12.23 6.44 -5.11
CA ILE A 251 -13.11 7.60 -5.34
C ILE A 251 -14.60 7.24 -5.25
N GLU A 252 -14.96 5.98 -5.49
CA GLU A 252 -16.33 5.47 -5.40
C GLU A 252 -16.73 5.12 -3.97
N LEU A 253 -15.76 4.97 -3.07
CA LEU A 253 -16.05 4.74 -1.65
C LEU A 253 -16.44 6.05 -0.95
N PRO A 254 -17.36 5.98 0.02
CA PRO A 254 -17.57 7.07 0.96
C PRO A 254 -16.27 7.45 1.68
N ASP A 255 -16.08 8.74 1.97
CA ASP A 255 -14.83 9.24 2.58
C ASP A 255 -14.48 8.50 3.88
N VAL A 256 -15.50 8.24 4.73
CA VAL A 256 -15.33 7.51 6.00
C VAL A 256 -14.93 6.04 5.83
N MET A 257 -15.10 5.47 4.64
CA MET A 257 -14.76 4.07 4.35
C MET A 257 -13.34 3.90 3.80
N ARG A 258 -12.72 4.98 3.29
CA ARG A 258 -11.39 4.91 2.65
C ARG A 258 -10.28 4.47 3.59
N GLY A 259 -10.42 4.68 4.89
CA GLY A 259 -9.47 4.24 5.93
C GLY A 259 -9.86 2.95 6.66
N LYS A 260 -10.85 2.16 6.16
CA LYS A 260 -11.42 1.01 6.87
C LYS A 260 -10.86 -0.36 6.43
N ALA A 261 -9.64 -0.40 5.90
CA ALA A 261 -8.98 -1.64 5.47
C ALA A 261 -8.95 -2.71 6.58
N ASP A 262 -8.57 -2.32 7.79
CA ASP A 262 -8.39 -3.17 8.96
C ASP A 262 -9.57 -3.09 9.94
N SER A 263 -10.75 -2.64 9.48
CA SER A 263 -11.91 -2.55 10.35
C SER A 263 -12.27 -3.93 10.92
N PRO A 264 -12.53 -4.04 12.23
CA PRO A 264 -13.04 -5.26 12.84
C PRO A 264 -14.46 -5.60 12.34
N ASN A 265 -15.21 -4.60 11.84
CA ASN A 265 -16.53 -4.79 11.27
C ASN A 265 -16.43 -5.45 9.88
N PRO A 266 -16.94 -6.70 9.69
CA PRO A 266 -16.85 -7.40 8.41
C PRO A 266 -17.53 -6.66 7.25
N THR A 267 -18.58 -5.89 7.53
CA THR A 267 -19.31 -5.14 6.50
C THR A 267 -18.50 -3.93 6.02
N GLU A 268 -17.90 -3.17 6.94
CA GLU A 268 -17.01 -2.07 6.58
C GLU A 268 -15.80 -2.58 5.78
N ARG A 269 -15.24 -3.71 6.21
CA ARG A 269 -14.11 -4.34 5.50
C ARG A 269 -14.49 -4.76 4.08
N ARG A 270 -15.65 -5.41 3.88
CA ARG A 270 -16.15 -5.76 2.53
C ARG A 270 -16.41 -4.52 1.68
N MET A 271 -16.98 -3.46 2.28
CA MET A 271 -17.18 -2.19 1.59
C MET A 271 -15.86 -1.54 1.19
N PHE A 272 -14.85 -1.56 2.04
CA PHE A 272 -13.52 -1.12 1.67
C PHE A 272 -12.96 -1.96 0.50
N GLN A 273 -13.03 -3.28 0.58
CA GLN A 273 -12.52 -4.20 -0.45
C GLN A 273 -13.19 -4.00 -1.82
N SER A 274 -14.42 -3.47 -1.87
CA SER A 274 -15.10 -3.19 -3.14
C SER A 274 -14.40 -2.15 -4.03
N HIS A 275 -13.43 -1.38 -3.48
CA HIS A 275 -12.63 -0.45 -4.31
C HIS A 275 -11.89 -1.18 -5.44
N VAL A 276 -11.50 -2.44 -5.27
CA VAL A 276 -10.83 -3.22 -6.32
C VAL A 276 -11.73 -3.40 -7.53
N GLU A 277 -12.99 -3.75 -7.31
CA GLU A 277 -13.97 -3.90 -8.39
C GLU A 277 -14.31 -2.55 -9.05
N HIS A 278 -14.40 -1.48 -8.25
CA HIS A 278 -14.55 -0.14 -8.80
C HIS A 278 -13.33 0.29 -9.61
N SER A 279 -12.11 -0.01 -9.13
CA SER A 279 -10.87 0.25 -9.87
C SER A 279 -10.85 -0.53 -11.19
N ARG A 280 -11.22 -1.82 -11.18
CA ARG A 280 -11.33 -2.66 -12.38
C ARG A 280 -12.29 -2.06 -13.40
N THR A 281 -13.48 -1.65 -12.96
CA THR A 281 -14.49 -1.03 -13.84
C THR A 281 -13.97 0.28 -14.47
N LEU A 282 -13.28 1.11 -13.68
CA LEU A 282 -12.67 2.35 -14.20
C LEU A 282 -11.53 2.04 -15.17
N ALA A 283 -10.68 1.06 -14.86
CA ALA A 283 -9.57 0.62 -15.72
C ALA A 283 -10.08 0.13 -17.10
N GLU A 284 -11.18 -0.63 -17.14
CA GLU A 284 -11.84 -1.08 -18.36
C GLU A 284 -12.35 0.12 -19.17
N ARG A 285 -13.00 1.09 -18.52
CA ARG A 285 -13.47 2.31 -19.18
C ARG A 285 -12.34 3.19 -19.70
N MET A 286 -11.21 3.22 -19.01
CA MET A 286 -9.99 3.88 -19.45
C MET A 286 -9.34 3.13 -20.62
N GLY A 287 -9.64 1.86 -20.84
CA GLY A 287 -9.03 1.02 -21.86
C GLY A 287 -7.56 0.72 -21.56
N LEU A 288 -7.24 0.42 -20.27
CA LEU A 288 -5.86 0.06 -19.88
C LEU A 288 -5.42 -1.23 -20.58
N GLY A 289 -4.14 -1.31 -20.94
CA GLY A 289 -3.52 -2.52 -21.45
C GLY A 289 -3.56 -3.67 -20.42
N GLU A 290 -3.43 -4.92 -20.91
CA GLU A 290 -3.63 -6.15 -20.15
C GLU A 290 -2.88 -6.17 -18.82
N ALA A 291 -1.57 -5.86 -18.82
CA ALA A 291 -0.74 -5.89 -17.61
C ALA A 291 -1.17 -4.84 -16.58
N ALA A 292 -1.46 -3.60 -17.01
CA ALA A 292 -1.93 -2.54 -16.11
C ALA A 292 -3.32 -2.85 -15.54
N ALA A 293 -4.24 -3.36 -16.37
CA ALA A 293 -5.57 -3.78 -15.94
C ALA A 293 -5.51 -4.96 -14.94
N ALA A 294 -4.62 -5.93 -15.17
CA ALA A 294 -4.38 -7.04 -14.25
C ALA A 294 -3.86 -6.55 -12.89
N ILE A 295 -2.94 -5.59 -12.87
CA ILE A 295 -2.46 -4.98 -11.63
C ILE A 295 -3.62 -4.37 -10.85
N VAL A 296 -4.43 -3.53 -11.50
CA VAL A 296 -5.58 -2.86 -10.87
C VAL A 296 -6.57 -3.87 -10.29
N ALA A 297 -6.80 -5.00 -10.96
CA ALA A 297 -7.74 -6.03 -10.51
C ALA A 297 -7.18 -6.96 -9.42
N GLN A 298 -5.84 -7.10 -9.31
CA GLN A 298 -5.20 -8.17 -8.54
C GLN A 298 -4.21 -7.69 -7.47
N HIS A 299 -4.03 -6.37 -7.27
CA HIS A 299 -3.02 -5.82 -6.34
C HIS A 299 -3.24 -6.18 -4.85
N HIS A 300 -4.38 -6.76 -4.51
CA HIS A 300 -4.68 -7.32 -3.20
C HIS A 300 -4.76 -8.86 -3.20
N GLU A 301 -4.44 -9.51 -4.32
CA GLU A 301 -4.28 -10.95 -4.33
C GLU A 301 -2.98 -11.36 -3.62
N ALA A 302 -2.98 -12.54 -3.02
CA ALA A 302 -1.84 -13.08 -2.29
C ALA A 302 -1.49 -14.47 -2.81
N SER A 303 -0.19 -14.78 -2.96
CA SER A 303 0.29 -16.04 -3.56
C SER A 303 -0.20 -17.30 -2.80
N ASP A 304 -0.51 -17.18 -1.50
CA ASP A 304 -1.11 -18.24 -0.68
C ASP A 304 -2.64 -18.39 -0.88
N GLY A 305 -3.28 -17.48 -1.60
CA GLY A 305 -4.72 -17.42 -1.84
C GLY A 305 -5.52 -16.78 -0.71
N SER A 306 -4.87 -16.13 0.25
CA SER A 306 -5.53 -15.37 1.31
C SER A 306 -5.96 -13.96 0.89
N GLY A 307 -5.66 -13.58 -0.36
CA GLY A 307 -5.98 -12.28 -0.94
C GLY A 307 -7.44 -12.14 -1.39
N TYR A 308 -7.74 -11.04 -2.04
CA TYR A 308 -9.05 -10.72 -2.60
C TYR A 308 -8.89 -9.91 -3.91
N PRO A 309 -9.91 -9.82 -4.79
CA PRO A 309 -11.29 -10.29 -4.62
C PRO A 309 -11.53 -11.76 -5.02
N GLN A 310 -10.63 -12.39 -5.77
CA GLN A 310 -10.83 -13.71 -6.37
C GLN A 310 -10.12 -14.84 -5.62
N ALA A 311 -9.29 -14.53 -4.63
CA ALA A 311 -8.45 -15.47 -3.89
C ALA A 311 -7.55 -16.32 -4.82
N LEU A 312 -6.95 -15.66 -5.82
CA LEU A 312 -6.02 -16.28 -6.75
C LEU A 312 -4.77 -16.78 -6.03
N LYS A 313 -4.13 -17.84 -6.59
CA LYS A 313 -2.94 -18.45 -5.99
C LYS A 313 -1.77 -18.49 -6.97
N GLY A 314 -0.59 -18.18 -6.47
CA GLY A 314 0.68 -18.36 -7.17
C GLY A 314 0.65 -17.83 -8.60
N GLU A 315 0.82 -18.72 -9.59
CA GLU A 315 0.90 -18.36 -11.01
C GLU A 315 -0.42 -17.88 -11.63
N ALA A 316 -1.56 -18.07 -10.96
CA ALA A 316 -2.82 -17.50 -11.41
C ALA A 316 -2.87 -15.97 -11.25
N ILE A 317 -1.99 -15.39 -10.40
CA ILE A 317 -1.83 -13.95 -10.28
C ILE A 317 -0.88 -13.47 -11.38
N HIS A 318 -1.27 -12.44 -12.12
CA HIS A 318 -0.43 -11.87 -13.17
C HIS A 318 0.96 -11.44 -12.63
N PRO A 319 2.08 -11.72 -13.31
CA PRO A 319 3.43 -11.41 -12.80
C PRO A 319 3.61 -9.95 -12.39
N ALA A 320 3.10 -9.00 -13.18
CA ALA A 320 3.15 -7.57 -12.83
C ALA A 320 2.34 -7.24 -11.57
N ALA A 321 1.20 -7.91 -11.34
CA ALA A 321 0.40 -7.71 -10.13
C ALA A 321 1.10 -8.24 -8.88
N ARG A 322 1.87 -9.32 -8.97
CA ARG A 322 2.69 -9.85 -7.85
C ARG A 322 3.74 -8.83 -7.39
N VAL A 323 4.36 -8.10 -8.33
CA VAL A 323 5.31 -7.01 -8.03
C VAL A 323 4.60 -5.90 -7.25
N VAL A 324 3.47 -5.41 -7.77
CA VAL A 324 2.75 -4.29 -7.16
C VAL A 324 2.13 -4.67 -5.82
N ALA A 325 1.60 -5.89 -5.67
CA ALA A 325 1.03 -6.38 -4.40
C ALA A 325 2.06 -6.35 -3.26
N LEU A 326 3.30 -6.76 -3.53
CA LEU A 326 4.39 -6.70 -2.55
C LEU A 326 4.70 -5.25 -2.15
N VAL A 327 4.89 -4.37 -3.13
CA VAL A 327 5.24 -2.97 -2.89
C VAL A 327 4.12 -2.22 -2.18
N ASN A 328 2.87 -2.45 -2.58
CA ASN A 328 1.69 -1.89 -1.94
C ASN A 328 1.58 -2.30 -0.46
N HIS A 329 1.84 -3.58 -0.16
CA HIS A 329 1.86 -4.06 1.22
C HIS A 329 2.97 -3.38 2.04
N TYR A 330 4.17 -3.26 1.48
CA TYR A 330 5.29 -2.58 2.12
C TYR A 330 4.98 -1.10 2.39
N ASP A 331 4.46 -0.36 1.39
CA ASP A 331 4.13 1.05 1.57
C ASP A 331 3.03 1.25 2.63
N ASN A 332 2.03 0.38 2.67
CA ASN A 332 1.00 0.41 3.72
C ASN A 332 1.55 0.14 5.14
N LEU A 333 2.65 -0.59 5.27
CA LEU A 333 3.34 -0.75 6.57
C LEU A 333 4.12 0.51 6.97
N CYS A 334 4.74 1.19 6.00
CA CYS A 334 5.48 2.44 6.24
C CYS A 334 4.54 3.65 6.40
N ASN A 335 3.44 3.68 5.65
CA ASN A 335 2.52 4.80 5.54
C ASN A 335 1.06 4.37 5.82
N PRO A 336 0.75 3.79 6.99
CA PRO A 336 -0.62 3.37 7.30
C PRO A 336 -1.54 4.58 7.50
N PRO A 337 -2.87 4.42 7.36
CA PRO A 337 -3.84 5.49 7.62
C PRO A 337 -3.74 6.09 9.02
N ASN A 338 -3.35 5.29 10.02
CA ASN A 338 -3.02 5.78 11.36
C ASN A 338 -1.49 5.80 11.55
N PRO A 339 -0.85 6.98 11.57
CA PRO A 339 0.61 7.10 11.68
C PRO A 339 1.23 6.46 12.92
N ILE A 340 0.45 6.20 13.98
CA ILE A 340 0.94 5.52 15.19
C ILE A 340 1.39 4.08 14.89
N HIS A 341 0.84 3.48 13.84
CA HIS A 341 1.17 2.12 13.41
C HIS A 341 2.26 2.08 12.31
N ALA A 342 2.81 3.23 11.93
CA ALA A 342 3.85 3.29 10.92
C ALA A 342 5.11 2.55 11.38
N LEU A 343 5.59 1.66 10.53
CA LEU A 343 6.87 0.99 10.74
C LEU A 343 7.99 1.78 10.05
N THR A 344 9.19 1.68 10.62
CA THR A 344 10.37 2.14 9.88
C THR A 344 10.56 1.30 8.61
N PRO A 345 11.23 1.83 7.57
CA PRO A 345 11.52 1.05 6.35
C PRO A 345 12.19 -0.30 6.65
N HIS A 346 13.13 -0.33 7.59
CA HIS A 346 13.81 -1.55 8.05
C HIS A 346 12.81 -2.54 8.70
N ASP A 347 11.98 -2.07 9.64
CA ASP A 347 11.02 -2.92 10.33
C ASP A 347 9.92 -3.43 9.40
N ALA A 348 9.52 -2.61 8.40
CA ALA A 348 8.56 -3.01 7.40
C ALA A 348 9.08 -4.17 6.54
N ILE A 349 10.33 -4.11 6.04
CA ILE A 349 10.95 -5.22 5.31
C ILE A 349 11.05 -6.47 6.19
N ALA A 350 11.51 -6.31 7.43
CA ALA A 350 11.59 -7.41 8.39
C ALA A 350 10.22 -8.02 8.69
N ALA A 351 9.15 -7.22 8.75
CA ALA A 351 7.79 -7.70 8.94
C ALA A 351 7.29 -8.47 7.72
N VAL A 352 7.52 -7.96 6.50
CA VAL A 352 7.19 -8.65 5.25
C VAL A 352 7.86 -10.02 5.22
N TYR A 353 9.16 -10.08 5.45
CA TYR A 353 9.92 -11.33 5.38
C TYR A 353 9.51 -12.34 6.46
N ARG A 354 9.32 -11.90 7.71
CA ARG A 354 9.02 -12.80 8.84
C ARG A 354 7.57 -13.24 8.93
N LYS A 355 6.63 -12.34 8.60
CA LYS A 355 5.20 -12.57 8.88
C LYS A 355 4.37 -12.87 7.63
N THR A 356 4.79 -12.40 6.46
CA THR A 356 3.94 -12.40 5.27
C THR A 356 4.64 -12.91 4.00
N LYS A 357 5.87 -13.47 4.10
CA LYS A 357 6.64 -13.95 2.94
C LYS A 357 5.87 -14.90 2.03
N GLU A 358 5.02 -15.74 2.61
CA GLU A 358 4.22 -16.73 1.86
C GLU A 358 3.09 -16.10 1.02
N LYS A 359 2.74 -14.84 1.32
CA LYS A 359 1.76 -14.06 0.56
C LYS A 359 2.32 -13.50 -0.74
N PHE A 360 3.64 -13.51 -0.91
CA PHE A 360 4.29 -12.84 -2.04
C PHE A 360 5.08 -13.81 -2.89
N ASP A 361 5.28 -13.43 -4.15
CA ASP A 361 6.17 -14.15 -5.06
C ASP A 361 7.61 -14.12 -4.53
N ALA A 362 8.24 -15.29 -4.42
CA ALA A 362 9.57 -15.42 -3.83
C ALA A 362 10.66 -14.70 -4.64
N ALA A 363 10.55 -14.66 -5.97
CA ALA A 363 11.51 -13.96 -6.82
C ALA A 363 11.39 -12.45 -6.65
N ALA A 364 10.16 -11.92 -6.62
CA ALA A 364 9.88 -10.52 -6.37
C ALA A 364 10.34 -10.10 -4.95
N LEU A 365 10.04 -10.90 -3.92
CA LEU A 365 10.47 -10.63 -2.55
C LEU A 365 12.00 -10.60 -2.42
N ASN A 366 12.70 -11.58 -2.97
CA ASN A 366 14.16 -11.61 -2.95
C ASN A 366 14.79 -10.44 -3.71
N ALA A 367 14.21 -10.04 -4.85
CA ALA A 367 14.66 -8.87 -5.59
C ALA A 367 14.41 -7.58 -4.80
N PHE A 368 13.23 -7.48 -4.13
CA PHE A 368 12.86 -6.34 -3.31
C PHE A 368 13.81 -6.16 -2.11
N VAL A 369 14.09 -7.22 -1.37
CA VAL A 369 15.03 -7.18 -0.23
C VAL A 369 16.43 -6.78 -0.69
N ARG A 370 16.92 -7.31 -1.84
CA ARG A 370 18.22 -6.89 -2.39
C ARG A 370 18.22 -5.42 -2.82
N MET A 371 17.14 -4.96 -3.45
CA MET A 371 16.99 -3.57 -3.90
C MET A 371 16.96 -2.58 -2.74
N MET A 372 16.27 -2.94 -1.67
CA MET A 372 16.12 -2.08 -0.48
C MET A 372 17.33 -2.16 0.46
N GLY A 373 18.11 -3.23 0.39
CA GLY A 373 19.29 -3.42 1.23
C GLY A 373 18.99 -3.63 2.72
N ILE A 374 20.04 -3.67 3.51
CA ILE A 374 19.97 -3.86 4.97
C ILE A 374 19.50 -2.56 5.66
N TYR A 375 19.92 -1.42 5.13
CA TYR A 375 19.56 -0.10 5.61
C TYR A 375 18.75 0.64 4.53
N PRO A 376 17.44 0.36 4.44
CA PRO A 376 16.62 0.94 3.40
C PRO A 376 16.61 2.47 3.46
N PRO A 377 16.40 3.13 2.33
CA PRO A 377 16.22 4.58 2.31
C PRO A 377 15.10 5.02 3.27
N GLY A 378 15.34 6.11 4.00
CA GLY A 378 14.49 6.56 5.10
C GLY A 378 14.85 5.98 6.48
N SER A 379 15.79 5.04 6.57
CA SER A 379 16.28 4.54 7.86
C SER A 379 17.20 5.55 8.53
N VAL A 380 16.97 5.81 9.82
CA VAL A 380 17.88 6.61 10.66
C VAL A 380 18.96 5.70 11.21
N LEU A 381 20.21 6.09 11.01
CA LEU A 381 21.40 5.33 11.35
C LEU A 381 22.21 6.08 12.41
N HIS A 382 22.88 5.34 13.29
CA HIS A 382 23.85 5.88 14.21
C HIS A 382 25.26 5.49 13.73
N LEU A 383 26.13 6.48 13.52
CA LEU A 383 27.48 6.25 13.02
C LEU A 383 28.47 6.06 14.16
N SER A 384 29.63 5.45 13.85
CA SER A 384 30.69 5.16 14.80
C SER A 384 31.32 6.39 15.48
N ASP A 385 31.18 7.55 14.85
CA ASP A 385 31.62 8.84 15.36
C ASP A 385 30.57 9.56 16.24
N GLY A 386 29.42 8.91 16.50
CA GLY A 386 28.33 9.42 17.32
C GLY A 386 27.31 10.29 16.59
N ARG A 387 27.49 10.55 15.29
CA ARG A 387 26.53 11.32 14.50
C ARG A 387 25.35 10.44 14.05
N PHE A 388 24.21 11.07 13.84
CA PHE A 388 23.08 10.44 13.15
C PHE A 388 23.16 10.69 11.65
N ALA A 389 22.65 9.74 10.87
CA ALA A 389 22.55 9.86 9.43
C ALA A 389 21.23 9.27 8.94
N LEU A 390 20.72 9.81 7.84
CA LEU A 390 19.58 9.26 7.13
C LEU A 390 20.08 8.45 5.92
N SER A 391 19.74 7.19 5.83
CA SER A 391 19.96 6.40 4.61
C SER A 391 19.14 6.99 3.47
N VAL A 392 19.79 7.31 2.35
CA VAL A 392 19.12 7.91 1.17
C VAL A 392 19.17 7.02 -0.05
N ALA A 393 20.16 6.12 -0.14
CA ALA A 393 20.24 5.15 -1.22
C ALA A 393 21.06 3.92 -0.81
N VAL A 394 20.75 2.79 -1.40
CA VAL A 394 21.51 1.54 -1.25
C VAL A 394 22.68 1.55 -2.21
N ASP A 395 23.85 1.14 -1.75
CA ASP A 395 24.96 0.82 -2.65
C ASP A 395 24.82 -0.63 -3.13
N PRO A 396 24.55 -0.88 -4.43
CA PRO A 396 24.40 -2.24 -4.95
C PRO A 396 25.67 -3.10 -4.79
N ALA A 397 26.83 -2.45 -4.71
CA ALA A 397 28.13 -3.14 -4.53
C ALA A 397 28.40 -3.47 -3.06
N ASN A 398 27.78 -2.71 -2.12
CA ASN A 398 28.00 -2.89 -0.70
C ASN A 398 26.74 -2.54 0.11
N ALA A 399 25.85 -3.50 0.27
CA ALA A 399 24.57 -3.33 0.98
C ALA A 399 24.73 -2.91 2.45
N MET A 400 25.91 -3.12 3.05
CA MET A 400 26.23 -2.70 4.44
C MET A 400 26.68 -1.24 4.53
N LYS A 401 26.98 -0.58 3.42
CA LYS A 401 27.47 0.79 3.37
C LYS A 401 26.62 1.65 2.44
N PRO A 402 25.42 2.05 2.86
CA PRO A 402 24.52 2.86 2.06
C PRO A 402 25.11 4.26 1.79
N LYS A 403 24.51 4.98 0.86
CA LYS A 403 24.69 6.43 0.76
C LYS A 403 23.82 7.10 1.83
N VAL A 404 24.39 8.01 2.57
CA VAL A 404 23.74 8.63 3.73
C VAL A 404 23.80 10.15 3.69
N LEU A 405 22.80 10.80 4.28
CA LEU A 405 22.81 12.20 4.63
C LEU A 405 23.17 12.31 6.10
N ILE A 406 24.38 12.76 6.42
CA ILE A 406 24.83 12.89 7.80
C ILE A 406 24.20 14.14 8.42
N HIS A 407 23.59 13.99 9.59
CA HIS A 407 23.02 15.10 10.33
C HIS A 407 24.13 15.92 11.00
N ASP A 408 24.26 17.19 10.60
CA ASP A 408 25.10 18.19 11.24
C ASP A 408 24.20 19.37 11.63
N PRO A 409 24.08 19.70 12.93
CA PRO A 409 23.26 20.83 13.38
C PRO A 409 23.70 22.20 12.83
N ALA A 410 24.96 22.32 12.38
CA ALA A 410 25.50 23.55 11.81
C ALA A 410 25.20 23.67 10.30
N VAL A 411 24.75 22.61 9.65
CA VAL A 411 24.48 22.56 8.20
C VAL A 411 22.97 22.43 8.00
N ARG A 412 22.39 23.26 7.15
CA ARG A 412 20.97 23.12 6.79
C ARG A 412 20.76 21.82 6.01
N PRO A 413 19.61 21.13 6.15
CA PRO A 413 19.36 19.87 5.45
C PRO A 413 19.54 19.96 3.92
N GLU A 414 19.17 21.08 3.30
CA GLU A 414 19.35 21.35 1.87
C GLU A 414 20.81 21.53 1.45
N ASP A 415 21.69 21.82 2.40
CA ASP A 415 23.13 22.05 2.19
C ASP A 415 23.99 20.84 2.57
N ALA A 416 23.36 19.81 3.16
CA ALA A 416 24.05 18.58 3.53
C ALA A 416 24.31 17.69 2.32
N LEU A 417 25.55 17.23 2.14
CA LEU A 417 25.91 16.30 1.07
C LEU A 417 25.51 14.86 1.38
N ILE A 418 25.13 14.16 0.33
CA ILE A 418 24.98 12.71 0.35
C ILE A 418 26.38 12.08 0.31
N VAL A 419 26.69 11.29 1.32
CA VAL A 419 28.00 10.67 1.51
C VAL A 419 27.88 9.16 1.25
N PRO A 420 28.62 8.59 0.27
CA PRO A 420 28.74 7.15 0.12
C PRO A 420 29.60 6.57 1.26
N LEU A 421 29.01 5.84 2.21
CA LEU A 421 29.78 5.23 3.31
C LEU A 421 30.83 4.23 2.82
N ALA A 422 30.73 3.73 1.60
CA ALA A 422 31.75 2.87 0.98
C ALA A 422 33.07 3.62 0.78
N GLU A 423 33.04 4.92 0.55
CA GLU A 423 34.24 5.79 0.36
C GLU A 423 34.81 6.29 1.69
N HIS A 424 34.12 6.01 2.81
CA HIS A 424 34.49 6.42 4.17
C HIS A 424 34.73 5.20 5.06
N PRO A 425 35.91 4.54 4.96
CA PRO A 425 36.20 3.33 5.72
C PRO A 425 36.26 3.58 7.23
N GLU A 426 36.52 4.83 7.65
CA GLU A 426 36.55 5.27 9.06
C GLU A 426 35.16 5.32 9.69
N LEU A 427 34.10 5.40 8.88
CA LEU A 427 32.70 5.43 9.34
C LEU A 427 32.08 4.05 9.24
N SER A 428 31.48 3.61 10.33
CA SER A 428 30.66 2.40 10.40
C SER A 428 29.32 2.69 11.04
N ILE A 429 28.34 1.85 10.74
CA ILE A 429 27.01 1.96 11.34
C ILE A 429 27.05 1.19 12.66
N GLN A 430 26.69 1.86 13.75
CA GLN A 430 26.48 1.25 15.06
C GLN A 430 25.02 0.76 15.16
N ARG A 431 24.83 -0.41 15.77
CA ARG A 431 23.50 -0.98 16.03
C ARG A 431 22.85 -0.34 17.24
#